data_c8662590c3d11757ca0ee06dbed143d5
#
_entry.id   c8662590c3d11757ca0ee06dbed143d5
#
_cell.length_a   1.000
_cell.length_b   1.000
_cell.length_c   1.000
_cell.angle_alpha   90.00
_cell.angle_beta   90.00
_cell.angle_gamma   90.00
#
_symmetry.space_group_name_H-M   'P 1'
#
loop_
_entity.id
_entity.type
_entity.pdbx_description
1 polymer ?
#
loop_
_entity_poly.entity_id
_entity_poly.type
_entity_poly.pdbx_seq_one_letter_code
_entity_poly.pdbx_strand_id
1 'polypeptide(L)'
;MMKITKRKKITLIILGGIIGLSFILCKPLINYLSEQAANPRGIIGEITTKIWSSYFEDLSKWTISNTELSNVNHVLDIGYGGGSNVKNLAELNKNWTIYGVDISEESYKTATNLNKKAINNGTVKLSIQDVALMNYQADFFDLVYAIQTHMYWDNPQKGFEEIYRVMSQDGVLILSSEKDKIDYHMDEYKTTASLTALLKEIGFREVMEKEKGNWVLYTVRK
;
A
#
# COMPACT_ATOMS: atom_id res chain seq x y z
N MET A 1 -18.62 52.99 3.32
CA MET A 1 -17.45 52.29 3.87
C MET A 1 -17.62 52.10 5.38
N MET A 2 -17.93 50.91 5.83
CA MET A 2 -18.29 50.64 7.25
C MET A 2 -16.98 50.54 8.06
N LYS A 3 -16.75 51.47 9.00
CA LYS A 3 -15.56 51.46 9.88
C LYS A 3 -15.66 50.28 10.89
N ILE A 4 -14.78 49.29 10.73
CA ILE A 4 -14.64 48.15 11.66
C ILE A 4 -14.18 48.72 13.04
N THR A 5 -14.95 48.51 14.08
CA THR A 5 -14.64 49.00 15.43
C THR A 5 -13.38 48.30 15.99
N LYS A 6 -12.66 48.98 16.89
CA LYS A 6 -11.41 48.52 17.49
C LYS A 6 -11.55 47.10 18.12
N ARG A 7 -12.71 46.81 18.75
CA ARG A 7 -13.05 45.49 19.29
C ARG A 7 -13.13 44.39 18.21
N LYS A 8 -13.79 44.65 17.07
CA LYS A 8 -13.88 43.69 15.94
C LYS A 8 -12.52 43.41 15.31
N LYS A 9 -11.62 44.43 15.27
CA LYS A 9 -10.23 44.21 14.81
C LYS A 9 -9.43 43.26 15.73
N ILE A 10 -9.55 43.45 17.06
CA ILE A 10 -8.88 42.60 18.05
C ILE A 10 -9.41 41.18 17.98
N THR A 11 -10.70 40.97 17.85
CA THR A 11 -11.32 39.62 17.72
C THR A 11 -10.85 38.91 16.45
N LEU A 12 -10.74 39.61 15.31
CA LEU A 12 -10.23 39.06 14.05
C LEU A 12 -8.75 38.69 14.15
N ILE A 13 -7.92 39.46 14.86
CA ILE A 13 -6.50 39.16 15.07
C ILE A 13 -6.34 37.93 15.98
N ILE A 14 -7.14 37.79 17.02
CA ILE A 14 -7.14 36.63 17.92
C ILE A 14 -7.61 35.37 17.19
N LEU A 15 -8.70 35.45 16.40
CA LEU A 15 -9.18 34.33 15.59
C LEU A 15 -8.13 33.90 14.54
N GLY A 16 -7.52 34.85 13.84
CA GLY A 16 -6.44 34.59 12.87
C GLY A 16 -5.22 33.96 13.53
N GLY A 17 -4.85 34.39 14.74
CA GLY A 17 -3.79 33.80 15.55
C GLY A 17 -4.10 32.38 16.01
N ILE A 18 -5.31 32.07 16.42
CA ILE A 18 -5.74 30.71 16.82
C ILE A 18 -5.77 29.78 15.61
N ILE A 19 -6.28 30.25 14.48
CA ILE A 19 -6.29 29.47 13.24
C ILE A 19 -4.86 29.21 12.76
N GLY A 20 -3.98 30.22 12.77
CA GLY A 20 -2.57 30.07 12.42
C GLY A 20 -1.82 29.11 13.36
N LEU A 21 -2.08 29.16 14.67
CA LEU A 21 -1.50 28.27 15.67
C LEU A 21 -1.98 26.82 15.50
N SER A 22 -3.28 26.63 15.17
CA SER A 22 -3.83 25.30 14.88
C SER A 22 -3.18 24.69 13.62
N PHE A 23 -2.96 25.46 12.58
CA PHE A 23 -2.24 24.99 11.38
C PHE A 23 -0.77 24.62 11.67
N ILE A 24 -0.08 25.39 12.51
CA ILE A 24 1.32 25.10 12.90
C ILE A 24 1.40 23.87 13.80
N LEU A 25 0.44 23.65 14.70
CA LEU A 25 0.39 22.48 15.58
C LEU A 25 -0.11 21.21 14.86
N CYS A 26 -0.91 21.33 13.80
CA CYS A 26 -1.41 20.19 13.04
C CYS A 26 -0.36 19.60 12.06
N LYS A 27 0.56 20.41 11.52
CA LYS A 27 1.61 19.90 10.61
C LYS A 27 2.45 18.77 11.20
N PRO A 28 3.04 18.89 12.40
CA PRO A 28 3.81 17.79 13.00
C PRO A 28 2.96 16.54 13.25
N LEU A 29 1.70 16.72 13.63
CA LEU A 29 0.77 15.60 13.84
C LEU A 29 0.42 14.91 12.51
N ILE A 30 0.15 15.67 11.46
CA ILE A 30 -0.12 15.13 10.12
C ILE A 30 1.10 14.38 9.59
N ASN A 31 2.30 14.96 9.70
CA ASN A 31 3.54 14.30 9.29
C ASN A 31 3.76 13.00 10.07
N TYR A 32 3.60 13.02 11.40
CA TYR A 32 3.70 11.83 12.23
C TYR A 32 2.68 10.75 11.84
N LEU A 33 1.42 11.11 11.56
CA LEU A 33 0.40 10.16 11.09
C LEU A 33 0.72 9.60 9.70
N SER A 34 1.30 10.42 8.82
CA SER A 34 1.76 9.97 7.50
C SER A 34 2.93 8.99 7.60
N GLU A 35 3.90 9.25 8.50
CA GLU A 35 4.99 8.31 8.80
C GLU A 35 4.45 7.00 9.38
N GLN A 36 3.47 7.05 10.28
CA GLN A 36 2.81 5.86 10.83
C GLN A 36 1.99 5.10 9.78
N ALA A 37 1.53 5.76 8.72
CA ALA A 37 0.87 5.09 7.60
C ALA A 37 1.87 4.33 6.71
N ALA A 38 3.07 4.90 6.51
CA ALA A 38 4.13 4.30 5.69
C ALA A 38 4.89 3.18 6.44
N ASN A 39 5.22 3.41 7.71
CA ASN A 39 5.98 2.46 8.55
C ASN A 39 5.47 2.52 10.00
N PRO A 40 4.40 1.80 10.33
CA PRO A 40 3.81 1.79 11.66
C PRO A 40 4.79 1.32 12.73
N ARG A 41 4.87 2.06 13.88
CA ARG A 41 5.75 1.73 15.00
C ARG A 41 5.05 1.91 16.34
N GLY A 42 5.34 1.02 17.29
CA GLY A 42 4.83 1.04 18.65
C GLY A 42 3.31 0.89 18.74
N ILE A 43 2.73 1.21 19.91
CA ILE A 43 1.28 1.05 20.20
C ILE A 43 0.42 1.84 19.20
N ILE A 44 0.83 3.06 18.83
CA ILE A 44 0.09 3.88 17.85
C ILE A 44 0.15 3.21 16.48
N GLY A 45 1.31 2.70 16.08
CA GLY A 45 1.47 1.94 14.84
C GLY A 45 0.58 0.70 14.79
N GLU A 46 0.47 -0.06 15.89
CA GLU A 46 -0.43 -1.23 15.95
C GLU A 46 -1.91 -0.84 15.76
N ILE A 47 -2.35 0.23 16.44
CA ILE A 47 -3.72 0.75 16.31
C ILE A 47 -3.97 1.24 14.87
N THR A 48 -3.03 2.01 14.33
CA THR A 48 -3.10 2.53 12.96
C THR A 48 -3.18 1.40 11.94
N THR A 49 -2.34 0.37 12.07
CA THR A 49 -2.35 -0.81 11.19
C THR A 49 -3.71 -1.52 11.20
N LYS A 50 -4.33 -1.69 12.37
CA LYS A 50 -5.68 -2.30 12.47
C LYS A 50 -6.76 -1.45 11.79
N ILE A 51 -6.73 -0.13 11.99
CA ILE A 51 -7.70 0.79 11.37
C ILE A 51 -7.55 0.77 9.85
N TRP A 52 -6.32 0.89 9.33
CA TRP A 52 -6.06 0.86 7.90
C TRP A 52 -6.43 -0.48 7.26
N SER A 53 -6.12 -1.59 7.91
CA SER A 53 -6.51 -2.91 7.42
C SER A 53 -8.02 -3.05 7.23
N SER A 54 -8.82 -2.53 8.18
CA SER A 54 -10.28 -2.53 8.05
C SER A 54 -10.77 -1.56 6.98
N TYR A 55 -10.16 -0.38 6.89
CA TYR A 55 -10.53 0.64 5.91
C TYR A 55 -10.30 0.17 4.46
N PHE A 56 -9.18 -0.52 4.20
CA PHE A 56 -8.84 -1.00 2.86
C PHE A 56 -9.36 -2.41 2.53
N GLU A 57 -10.19 -3.00 3.39
CA GLU A 57 -10.75 -4.34 3.16
C GLU A 57 -11.58 -4.40 1.87
N ASP A 58 -12.39 -3.38 1.59
CA ASP A 58 -13.21 -3.30 0.39
C ASP A 58 -12.36 -3.13 -0.87
N LEU A 59 -11.27 -2.35 -0.80
CA LEU A 59 -10.31 -2.22 -1.90
C LEU A 59 -9.63 -3.56 -2.17
N SER A 60 -9.19 -4.30 -1.14
CA SER A 60 -8.61 -5.64 -1.28
C SER A 60 -9.59 -6.61 -1.95
N LYS A 61 -10.84 -6.67 -1.49
CA LYS A 61 -11.88 -7.53 -2.08
C LYS A 61 -12.14 -7.19 -3.54
N TRP A 62 -12.24 -5.89 -3.87
CA TRP A 62 -12.41 -5.45 -5.24
C TRP A 62 -11.20 -5.81 -6.10
N THR A 63 -10.00 -5.63 -5.61
CA THR A 63 -8.75 -5.99 -6.28
C THR A 63 -8.74 -7.49 -6.61
N ILE A 64 -8.97 -8.34 -5.61
CA ILE A 64 -9.01 -9.81 -5.79
C ILE A 64 -10.11 -10.21 -6.81
N SER A 65 -11.29 -9.61 -6.74
CA SER A 65 -12.40 -9.92 -7.67
C SER A 65 -12.14 -9.52 -9.13
N ASN A 66 -11.11 -8.71 -9.37
CA ASN A 66 -10.68 -8.28 -10.70
C ASN A 66 -9.33 -8.87 -11.12
N THR A 67 -8.83 -9.85 -10.36
CA THR A 67 -7.59 -10.57 -10.67
C THR A 67 -7.91 -11.96 -11.20
N GLU A 68 -7.23 -12.37 -12.27
CA GLU A 68 -7.27 -13.76 -12.73
C GLU A 68 -6.46 -14.65 -11.78
N LEU A 69 -7.09 -15.72 -11.27
CA LEU A 69 -6.52 -16.59 -10.24
C LEU A 69 -6.31 -18.03 -10.75
N SER A 70 -6.23 -18.22 -12.07
CA SER A 70 -5.93 -19.51 -12.67
C SER A 70 -4.43 -19.77 -12.73
N ASN A 71 -4.01 -21.03 -12.52
CA ASN A 71 -2.62 -21.47 -12.63
C ASN A 71 -1.64 -20.74 -11.67
N VAL A 72 -2.09 -20.34 -10.48
CA VAL A 72 -1.29 -19.68 -9.45
C VAL A 72 -0.91 -20.69 -8.38
N ASN A 73 0.38 -20.79 -8.04
CA ASN A 73 0.92 -21.63 -6.96
C ASN A 73 1.56 -20.78 -5.86
N HIS A 74 2.27 -19.72 -6.24
CA HIS A 74 2.96 -18.82 -5.31
C HIS A 74 2.46 -17.40 -5.47
N VAL A 75 1.86 -16.87 -4.40
CA VAL A 75 1.36 -15.50 -4.31
C VAL A 75 2.26 -14.70 -3.38
N LEU A 76 2.62 -13.47 -3.76
CA LEU A 76 3.31 -12.51 -2.90
C LEU A 76 2.40 -11.31 -2.62
N ASP A 77 2.29 -10.92 -1.37
CA ASP A 77 1.65 -9.67 -0.92
C ASP A 77 2.70 -8.70 -0.38
N ILE A 78 2.94 -7.60 -1.08
CA ILE A 78 3.95 -6.59 -0.73
C ILE A 78 3.30 -5.47 0.05
N GLY A 79 3.86 -5.16 1.24
CA GLY A 79 3.27 -4.22 2.17
C GLY A 79 1.97 -4.75 2.74
N TYR A 80 1.97 -5.98 3.26
CA TYR A 80 0.75 -6.66 3.74
C TYR A 80 0.07 -5.91 4.90
N GLY A 81 0.72 -4.95 5.56
CA GLY A 81 0.17 -4.17 6.66
C GLY A 81 -0.41 -5.05 7.76
N GLY A 82 -1.68 -4.84 8.12
CA GLY A 82 -2.37 -5.68 9.11
C GLY A 82 -2.77 -7.08 8.62
N GLY A 83 -2.49 -7.44 7.36
CA GLY A 83 -2.68 -8.78 6.81
C GLY A 83 -4.09 -9.09 6.31
N SER A 84 -4.95 -8.09 6.08
CA SER A 84 -6.32 -8.31 5.58
C SER A 84 -6.34 -8.90 4.18
N ASN A 85 -5.46 -8.44 3.26
CA ASN A 85 -5.36 -9.01 1.92
C ASN A 85 -4.89 -10.46 1.96
N VAL A 86 -3.86 -10.76 2.76
CA VAL A 86 -3.36 -12.13 3.01
C VAL A 86 -4.49 -13.03 3.51
N LYS A 87 -5.32 -12.55 4.46
CA LYS A 87 -6.47 -13.28 4.97
C LYS A 87 -7.51 -13.55 3.87
N ASN A 88 -7.89 -12.52 3.10
CA ASN A 88 -8.85 -12.65 2.01
C ASN A 88 -8.37 -13.69 0.98
N LEU A 89 -7.08 -13.68 0.63
CA LEU A 89 -6.48 -14.68 -0.26
C LEU A 89 -6.51 -16.09 0.34
N ALA A 90 -6.14 -16.24 1.62
CA ALA A 90 -6.15 -17.54 2.29
C ALA A 90 -7.56 -18.15 2.40
N GLU A 91 -8.59 -17.32 2.57
CA GLU A 91 -10.01 -17.73 2.64
C GLU A 91 -10.56 -18.25 1.30
N LEU A 92 -9.91 -17.95 0.16
CA LEU A 92 -10.29 -18.53 -1.14
C LEU A 92 -10.04 -20.05 -1.22
N ASN A 93 -9.30 -20.63 -0.28
CA ASN A 93 -8.99 -22.06 -0.22
C ASN A 93 -8.43 -22.65 -1.54
N LYS A 94 -7.61 -21.84 -2.24
CA LYS A 94 -6.88 -22.30 -3.43
C LYS A 94 -5.66 -23.13 -3.01
N ASN A 95 -5.19 -24.01 -3.88
CA ASN A 95 -3.99 -24.80 -3.64
C ASN A 95 -2.72 -24.01 -3.95
N TRP A 96 -2.50 -22.92 -3.21
CA TRP A 96 -1.34 -22.03 -3.34
C TRP A 96 -0.68 -21.76 -1.98
N THR A 97 0.54 -21.23 -2.03
CA THR A 97 1.21 -20.69 -0.85
C THR A 97 1.28 -19.17 -0.99
N ILE A 98 0.85 -18.46 0.06
CA ILE A 98 0.83 -17.00 0.13
C ILE A 98 2.03 -16.55 0.96
N TYR A 99 2.88 -15.74 0.35
CA TYR A 99 3.99 -15.06 0.99
C TYR A 99 3.63 -13.61 1.21
N GLY A 100 4.15 -13.01 2.29
CA GLY A 100 4.00 -11.58 2.52
C GLY A 100 5.30 -10.95 2.98
N VAL A 101 5.59 -9.76 2.48
CA VAL A 101 6.69 -8.90 2.93
C VAL A 101 6.19 -7.54 3.38
N ASP A 102 6.70 -7.03 4.48
CA ASP A 102 6.45 -5.69 5.00
C ASP A 102 7.68 -5.24 5.80
N ILE A 103 7.95 -3.95 5.86
CA ILE A 103 9.11 -3.42 6.60
C ILE A 103 8.83 -3.23 8.09
N SER A 104 7.57 -3.27 8.52
CA SER A 104 7.13 -2.94 9.87
C SER A 104 7.00 -4.18 10.76
N GLU A 105 7.65 -4.16 11.91
CA GLU A 105 7.46 -5.18 12.96
C GLU A 105 6.03 -5.20 13.53
N GLU A 106 5.39 -4.05 13.64
CA GLU A 106 4.01 -3.93 14.11
C GLU A 106 3.02 -4.52 13.11
N SER A 107 3.24 -4.28 11.81
CA SER A 107 2.50 -4.95 10.74
C SER A 107 2.68 -6.46 10.82
N TYR A 108 3.91 -6.95 11.00
CA TYR A 108 4.19 -8.38 11.14
C TYR A 108 3.44 -9.01 12.32
N LYS A 109 3.47 -8.38 13.51
CA LYS A 109 2.74 -8.86 14.70
C LYS A 109 1.23 -8.92 14.45
N THR A 110 0.67 -7.84 13.89
CA THR A 110 -0.76 -7.74 13.62
C THR A 110 -1.20 -8.77 12.58
N ALA A 111 -0.50 -8.86 11.45
CA ALA A 111 -0.80 -9.79 10.38
C ALA A 111 -0.63 -11.26 10.81
N THR A 112 0.40 -11.56 11.60
CA THR A 112 0.61 -12.91 12.17
C THR A 112 -0.54 -13.33 13.07
N ASN A 113 -1.02 -12.44 13.93
CA ASN A 113 -2.18 -12.73 14.80
C ASN A 113 -3.46 -12.95 13.98
N LEU A 114 -3.70 -12.09 12.97
CA LEU A 114 -4.89 -12.18 12.11
C LEU A 114 -4.89 -13.49 11.29
N ASN A 115 -3.73 -13.90 10.79
CA ASN A 115 -3.57 -15.04 9.89
C ASN A 115 -3.06 -16.32 10.57
N LYS A 116 -3.10 -16.40 11.91
CA LYS A 116 -2.50 -17.46 12.71
C LYS A 116 -2.89 -18.87 12.22
N LYS A 117 -4.15 -19.09 11.84
CA LYS A 117 -4.62 -20.41 11.34
C LYS A 117 -3.94 -20.78 10.03
N ALA A 118 -3.85 -19.85 9.08
CA ALA A 118 -3.25 -20.07 7.75
C ALA A 118 -1.71 -20.15 7.82
N ILE A 119 -1.09 -19.52 8.81
CA ILE A 119 0.35 -19.66 9.08
C ILE A 119 0.63 -21.06 9.68
N ASN A 120 -0.16 -21.47 10.66
CA ASN A 120 0.05 -22.78 11.33
C ASN A 120 -0.14 -23.98 10.40
N ASN A 121 -0.98 -23.89 9.38
CA ASN A 121 -1.19 -24.94 8.38
C ASN A 121 -0.26 -24.81 7.16
N GLY A 122 0.64 -23.82 7.14
CA GLY A 122 1.64 -23.62 6.09
C GLY A 122 1.15 -22.90 4.83
N THR A 123 -0.12 -22.49 4.77
CA THR A 123 -0.67 -21.74 3.62
C THR A 123 -0.09 -20.34 3.52
N VAL A 124 0.22 -19.69 4.66
CA VAL A 124 0.74 -18.31 4.72
C VAL A 124 2.12 -18.28 5.34
N LYS A 125 3.02 -17.49 4.75
CA LYS A 125 4.39 -17.23 5.23
C LYS A 125 4.65 -15.73 5.19
N LEU A 126 4.79 -15.09 6.36
CA LEU A 126 5.06 -13.67 6.48
C LEU A 126 6.52 -13.43 6.89
N SER A 127 7.09 -12.34 6.40
CA SER A 127 8.45 -11.92 6.76
C SER A 127 8.56 -10.39 6.77
N ILE A 128 9.58 -9.90 7.50
CA ILE A 128 9.94 -8.48 7.53
C ILE A 128 11.06 -8.28 6.52
N GLN A 129 10.75 -7.60 5.40
CA GLN A 129 11.70 -7.35 4.31
C GLN A 129 11.33 -6.04 3.59
N ASP A 130 12.34 -5.40 3.00
CA ASP A 130 12.17 -4.30 2.07
C ASP A 130 11.85 -4.85 0.67
N VAL A 131 10.89 -4.24 -0.03
CA VAL A 131 10.52 -4.59 -1.40
C VAL A 131 11.69 -4.45 -2.38
N ALA A 132 12.60 -3.52 -2.13
CA ALA A 132 13.79 -3.30 -2.96
C ALA A 132 14.89 -4.36 -2.77
N LEU A 133 14.76 -5.25 -1.78
CA LEU A 133 15.75 -6.29 -1.46
C LEU A 133 15.07 -7.50 -0.79
N MET A 134 14.41 -8.33 -1.58
CA MET A 134 13.71 -9.50 -1.09
C MET A 134 14.58 -10.77 -1.16
N ASN A 135 14.56 -11.56 -0.10
CA ASN A 135 15.30 -12.82 -0.02
C ASN A 135 14.51 -13.99 -0.66
N TYR A 136 14.16 -13.83 -1.94
CA TYR A 136 13.54 -14.87 -2.76
C TYR A 136 14.36 -15.13 -4.03
N GLN A 137 14.28 -16.33 -4.54
CA GLN A 137 14.90 -16.65 -5.82
C GLN A 137 14.20 -15.93 -6.99
N ALA A 138 14.89 -15.77 -8.10
CA ALA A 138 14.29 -15.26 -9.32
C ALA A 138 13.19 -16.21 -9.85
N ASP A 139 12.25 -15.67 -10.58
CA ASP A 139 11.18 -16.42 -11.27
C ASP A 139 10.36 -17.35 -10.35
N PHE A 140 10.02 -16.86 -9.16
CA PHE A 140 9.36 -17.68 -8.13
C PHE A 140 7.85 -17.41 -7.99
N PHE A 141 7.38 -16.16 -8.13
CA PHE A 141 6.00 -15.79 -7.88
C PHE A 141 5.16 -15.70 -9.14
N ASP A 142 4.04 -16.40 -9.16
CA ASP A 142 3.08 -16.36 -10.27
C ASP A 142 2.18 -15.12 -10.20
N LEU A 143 1.91 -14.63 -8.97
CA LEU A 143 1.04 -13.51 -8.71
C LEU A 143 1.61 -12.65 -7.59
N VAL A 144 1.75 -11.35 -7.84
CA VAL A 144 2.25 -10.37 -6.87
C VAL A 144 1.20 -9.29 -6.67
N TYR A 145 0.86 -9.00 -5.42
CA TYR A 145 0.01 -7.87 -5.04
C TYR A 145 0.83 -6.79 -4.38
N ALA A 146 0.51 -5.53 -4.70
CA ALA A 146 0.92 -4.35 -3.95
C ALA A 146 -0.29 -3.41 -3.83
N ILE A 147 -1.02 -3.53 -2.72
CA ILE A 147 -2.26 -2.80 -2.47
C ILE A 147 -2.00 -1.66 -1.51
N GLN A 148 -2.20 -0.41 -1.94
CA GLN A 148 -2.04 0.81 -1.13
C GLN A 148 -0.62 0.96 -0.54
N THR A 149 0.42 0.52 -1.25
CA THR A 149 1.78 0.47 -0.71
C THR A 149 2.86 1.11 -1.58
N HIS A 150 2.78 1.00 -2.93
CA HIS A 150 3.85 1.44 -3.82
C HIS A 150 4.16 2.95 -3.75
N MET A 151 3.20 3.76 -3.30
CA MET A 151 3.38 5.20 -3.11
C MET A 151 4.25 5.55 -1.89
N TYR A 152 4.58 4.57 -1.05
CA TYR A 152 5.41 4.76 0.14
C TYR A 152 6.82 4.18 -0.02
N TRP A 153 7.16 3.62 -1.19
CA TRP A 153 8.51 3.08 -1.40
C TRP A 153 9.53 4.20 -1.58
N ASP A 154 10.64 4.13 -0.87
CA ASP A 154 11.73 5.11 -0.95
C ASP A 154 12.32 5.21 -2.37
N ASN A 155 12.35 4.08 -3.08
CA ASN A 155 12.80 3.99 -4.46
C ASN A 155 11.87 3.06 -5.25
N PRO A 156 10.82 3.60 -5.89
CA PRO A 156 9.86 2.80 -6.67
C PRO A 156 10.52 2.00 -7.78
N GLN A 157 11.52 2.57 -8.49
CA GLN A 157 12.22 1.86 -9.55
C GLN A 157 12.88 0.58 -9.04
N LYS A 158 13.67 0.66 -7.95
CA LYS A 158 14.29 -0.54 -7.36
C LYS A 158 13.27 -1.55 -6.85
N GLY A 159 12.16 -1.08 -6.28
CA GLY A 159 11.05 -1.95 -5.88
C GLY A 159 10.49 -2.74 -7.06
N PHE A 160 10.21 -2.07 -8.18
CA PHE A 160 9.70 -2.73 -9.38
C PHE A 160 10.75 -3.63 -10.07
N GLU A 161 12.03 -3.26 -10.08
CA GLU A 161 13.13 -4.11 -10.58
C GLU A 161 13.21 -5.41 -9.78
N GLU A 162 13.11 -5.33 -8.45
CA GLU A 162 13.15 -6.51 -7.58
C GLU A 162 11.88 -7.37 -7.71
N ILE A 163 10.71 -6.75 -7.86
CA ILE A 163 9.46 -7.46 -8.18
C ILE A 163 9.61 -8.20 -9.51
N TYR A 164 10.12 -7.53 -10.55
CA TYR A 164 10.38 -8.16 -11.85
C TYR A 164 11.30 -9.36 -11.71
N ARG A 165 12.36 -9.26 -10.92
CA ARG A 165 13.30 -10.36 -10.67
C ARG A 165 12.63 -11.58 -10.06
N VAL A 166 11.80 -11.39 -9.03
CA VAL A 166 11.18 -12.52 -8.28
C VAL A 166 9.92 -13.07 -8.93
N MET A 167 9.28 -12.35 -9.86
CA MET A 167 8.13 -12.85 -10.63
C MET A 167 8.54 -13.91 -11.64
N SER A 168 7.70 -14.93 -11.82
CA SER A 168 7.85 -15.92 -12.89
C SER A 168 7.66 -15.29 -14.29
N GLN A 169 8.09 -15.98 -15.35
CA GLN A 169 8.10 -15.44 -16.72
C GLN A 169 6.70 -15.04 -17.25
N ASP A 170 5.66 -15.70 -16.79
CA ASP A 170 4.25 -15.37 -17.09
C ASP A 170 3.53 -14.78 -15.86
N GLY A 171 4.29 -14.31 -14.87
CA GLY A 171 3.80 -13.75 -13.64
C GLY A 171 3.00 -12.45 -13.85
N VAL A 172 2.08 -12.20 -12.93
CA VAL A 172 1.23 -11.02 -12.94
C VAL A 172 1.48 -10.20 -11.68
N LEU A 173 1.73 -8.90 -11.85
CA LEU A 173 1.73 -7.91 -10.78
C LEU A 173 0.41 -7.16 -10.79
N ILE A 174 -0.22 -7.08 -9.63
CA ILE A 174 -1.43 -6.28 -9.39
C ILE A 174 -1.07 -5.12 -8.47
N LEU A 175 -1.12 -3.90 -9.01
CA LEU A 175 -1.04 -2.68 -8.22
C LEU A 175 -2.45 -2.14 -8.02
N SER A 176 -2.85 -1.84 -6.79
CA SER A 176 -4.17 -1.25 -6.55
C SER A 176 -4.09 -0.19 -5.46
N SER A 177 -4.73 0.96 -5.70
CA SER A 177 -4.64 2.11 -4.79
C SER A 177 -5.80 3.07 -4.94
N GLU A 178 -5.94 3.96 -3.97
CA GLU A 178 -6.76 5.17 -4.09
C GLU A 178 -5.99 6.24 -4.87
N LYS A 179 -6.61 6.82 -5.88
CA LYS A 179 -5.99 7.83 -6.77
C LYS A 179 -5.54 9.08 -6.02
N ASP A 180 -6.33 9.55 -5.06
CA ASP A 180 -5.97 10.71 -4.22
C ASP A 180 -4.76 10.45 -3.33
N LYS A 181 -4.50 9.20 -2.94
CA LYS A 181 -3.29 8.83 -2.19
C LYS A 181 -2.06 8.82 -3.08
N ILE A 182 -2.20 8.33 -4.32
CA ILE A 182 -1.13 8.43 -5.32
C ILE A 182 -0.78 9.90 -5.57
N ASP A 183 -1.79 10.74 -5.82
CA ASP A 183 -1.59 12.18 -6.07
C ASP A 183 -0.93 12.91 -4.89
N TYR A 184 -1.24 12.50 -3.66
CA TYR A 184 -0.72 13.14 -2.46
C TYR A 184 0.71 12.70 -2.09
N HIS A 185 1.05 11.41 -2.27
CA HIS A 185 2.30 10.83 -1.79
C HIS A 185 3.38 10.70 -2.86
N MET A 186 3.03 10.67 -4.15
CA MET A 186 3.98 10.49 -5.23
C MET A 186 4.25 11.81 -5.98
N ASP A 187 5.51 12.12 -6.20
CA ASP A 187 5.93 13.20 -7.11
C ASP A 187 6.15 12.66 -8.53
N GLU A 188 6.70 11.45 -8.64
CA GLU A 188 6.98 10.75 -9.90
C GLU A 188 6.05 9.54 -10.07
N TYR A 189 5.89 9.07 -11.30
CA TYR A 189 5.13 7.85 -11.67
C TYR A 189 3.67 7.82 -11.20
N LYS A 190 3.08 8.97 -10.91
CA LYS A 190 1.69 9.08 -10.44
C LYS A 190 0.63 8.99 -11.54
N THR A 191 1.01 9.14 -12.80
CA THR A 191 0.11 8.96 -13.94
C THR A 191 0.30 7.57 -14.55
N THR A 192 -0.77 7.01 -15.13
CA THR A 192 -0.69 5.75 -15.87
C THR A 192 0.40 5.75 -16.93
N ALA A 193 0.57 6.87 -17.63
CA ALA A 193 1.59 7.01 -18.66
C ALA A 193 3.02 6.93 -18.08
N SER A 194 3.31 7.66 -17.00
CA SER A 194 4.64 7.65 -16.37
C SER A 194 4.96 6.32 -15.68
N LEU A 195 3.98 5.72 -15.02
CA LEU A 195 4.11 4.38 -14.43
C LEU A 195 4.35 3.33 -15.51
N THR A 196 3.58 3.36 -16.60
CA THR A 196 3.75 2.43 -17.74
C THR A 196 5.12 2.57 -18.38
N ALA A 197 5.63 3.80 -18.53
CA ALA A 197 6.98 4.03 -19.09
C ALA A 197 8.06 3.39 -18.22
N LEU A 198 8.02 3.60 -16.90
CA LEU A 198 8.94 2.96 -15.94
C LEU A 198 8.86 1.43 -16.00
N LEU A 199 7.66 0.86 -15.94
CA LEU A 199 7.47 -0.59 -15.96
C LEU A 199 7.99 -1.23 -17.26
N LYS A 200 7.77 -0.57 -18.40
CA LYS A 200 8.31 -1.03 -19.69
C LYS A 200 9.83 -0.94 -19.76
N GLU A 201 10.44 0.11 -19.20
CA GLU A 201 11.89 0.25 -19.12
C GLU A 201 12.53 -0.89 -18.31
N ILE A 202 11.88 -1.34 -17.24
CA ILE A 202 12.30 -2.49 -16.42
C ILE A 202 12.17 -3.82 -17.19
N GLY A 203 11.22 -3.91 -18.12
CA GLY A 203 11.02 -5.12 -18.94
C GLY A 203 9.61 -5.71 -18.90
N PHE A 204 8.67 -5.12 -18.16
CA PHE A 204 7.27 -5.56 -18.18
C PHE A 204 6.65 -5.36 -19.57
N ARG A 205 5.84 -6.33 -20.01
CA ARG A 205 5.30 -6.35 -21.39
C ARG A 205 4.01 -5.56 -21.54
N GLU A 206 3.12 -5.64 -20.55
CA GLU A 206 1.77 -5.11 -20.64
C GLU A 206 1.37 -4.44 -19.33
N VAL A 207 0.68 -3.32 -19.44
CA VAL A 207 0.06 -2.61 -18.30
C VAL A 207 -1.37 -2.28 -18.71
N MET A 208 -2.34 -2.90 -18.03
CA MET A 208 -3.77 -2.65 -18.20
C MET A 208 -4.30 -1.92 -16.96
N GLU A 209 -5.11 -0.89 -17.18
CA GLU A 209 -5.71 -0.11 -16.11
C GLU A 209 -7.20 -0.41 -15.99
N LYS A 210 -7.70 -0.44 -14.75
CA LYS A 210 -9.12 -0.50 -14.42
C LYS A 210 -9.42 0.44 -13.26
N GLU A 211 -10.50 1.21 -13.39
CA GLU A 211 -10.92 2.15 -12.34
C GLU A 211 -12.30 1.83 -11.77
N LYS A 212 -12.50 2.23 -10.51
CA LYS A 212 -13.82 2.24 -9.85
C LYS A 212 -13.88 3.40 -8.86
N GLY A 213 -14.50 4.52 -9.24
CA GLY A 213 -14.55 5.72 -8.42
C GLY A 213 -13.15 6.28 -8.14
N ASN A 214 -12.74 6.31 -6.87
CA ASN A 214 -11.39 6.74 -6.46
C ASN A 214 -10.34 5.62 -6.57
N TRP A 215 -10.74 4.38 -6.84
CA TRP A 215 -9.83 3.24 -6.91
C TRP A 215 -9.28 3.04 -8.31
N VAL A 216 -7.99 2.72 -8.40
CA VAL A 216 -7.30 2.29 -9.61
C VAL A 216 -6.63 0.95 -9.37
N LEU A 217 -6.64 0.11 -10.39
CA LEU A 217 -5.96 -1.18 -10.44
C LEU A 217 -5.18 -1.27 -11.74
N TYR A 218 -3.92 -1.62 -11.64
CA TYR A 218 -3.07 -1.95 -12.78
C TYR A 218 -2.77 -3.44 -12.75
N THR A 219 -3.06 -4.13 -13.87
CA THR A 219 -2.61 -5.50 -14.13
C THR A 219 -1.38 -5.41 -15.02
N VAL A 220 -0.25 -5.89 -14.52
CA VAL A 220 1.07 -5.78 -15.17
C VAL A 220 1.61 -7.18 -15.41
N ARG A 221 2.06 -7.49 -16.64
CA ARG A 221 2.62 -8.80 -17.03
C ARG A 221 4.13 -8.73 -17.23
N LYS A 222 4.82 -9.72 -16.70
CA LYS A 222 6.26 -9.93 -16.96
C LYS A 222 6.53 -10.48 -18.35
#